data_daf984b962f21b5979fbe0ba41ae59ca
#
_entry.id   daf984b962f21b5979fbe0ba41ae59ca
#
_cell.length_a   1.000
_cell.length_b   1.000
_cell.length_c   1.000
_cell.angle_alpha   90.00
_cell.angle_beta   90.00
_cell.angle_gamma   90.00
#
_symmetry.space_group_name_H-M   'P 1'
#
loop_
_entity.id
_entity.type
_entity.pdbx_description
1 polymer ?
#
loop_
_entity_poly.entity_id
_entity_poly.type
_entity_poly.pdbx_seq_one_letter_code
_entity_poly.pdbx_strand_id
1 'polypeptide(L)'
;MAVILNDSSVAVSIEGHGCGRQPLLSAARVPGSGILLDRLTIGHGGELRFAVVPTSVAWLQVLEGETLLTHGAQRYTLSDAHVAFLPPGFTATLSSAGGAALLYGEIPNAARLDPAFTQNPPPFRLADWTREPVLDSEHDARKRIYLVTPKLFGTKAVKGEMIIYPPGTAAAEHHHEGAEHFMYVLRGRGTVYADGRPYPVRKGDMIYYPDRERHYLEAASDEELVFAEFFAPAEFKTVWVDASKVCAWLPTGRDINGRAPVREIKAHSVAAVVSPEDV
;
A
#
# COMPACT_ATOMS: atom_id res chain seq x y z
N MET A 1 -15.87 1.84 12.11
CA MET A 1 -15.40 0.56 12.70
C MET A 1 -14.54 -0.14 11.68
N ALA A 2 -13.36 -0.60 12.09
CA ALA A 2 -12.42 -1.32 11.23
C ALA A 2 -13.07 -2.51 10.53
N VAL A 3 -12.62 -2.79 9.32
CA VAL A 3 -13.00 -4.00 8.56
C VAL A 3 -11.73 -4.82 8.34
N ILE A 4 -11.75 -6.06 8.80
CA ILE A 4 -10.64 -7.00 8.64
C ILE A 4 -11.16 -8.23 7.91
N LEU A 5 -10.48 -8.61 6.82
CA LEU A 5 -10.94 -9.63 5.91
C LEU A 5 -9.75 -10.38 5.31
N ASN A 6 -9.75 -11.71 5.44
CA ASN A 6 -8.77 -12.53 4.73
C ASN A 6 -9.19 -12.75 3.27
N ASP A 7 -8.27 -12.62 2.33
CA ASP A 7 -8.52 -12.78 0.90
C ASP A 7 -9.07 -14.15 0.55
N SER A 8 -8.68 -15.21 1.29
CA SER A 8 -9.18 -16.56 1.09
C SER A 8 -10.69 -16.73 1.39
N SER A 9 -11.29 -15.78 2.11
CA SER A 9 -12.73 -15.77 2.41
C SER A 9 -13.56 -15.06 1.33
N VAL A 10 -12.92 -14.42 0.34
CA VAL A 10 -13.58 -13.68 -0.72
C VAL A 10 -13.72 -14.54 -1.97
N ALA A 11 -14.94 -14.66 -2.47
CA ALA A 11 -15.20 -15.42 -3.70
C ALA A 11 -14.44 -14.83 -4.89
N VAL A 12 -13.89 -15.71 -5.71
CA VAL A 12 -13.19 -15.35 -6.96
C VAL A 12 -14.23 -15.24 -8.08
N SER A 13 -14.27 -14.10 -8.76
CA SER A 13 -14.92 -13.97 -10.05
C SER A 13 -13.93 -14.32 -11.17
N ILE A 14 -14.41 -15.02 -12.20
CA ILE A 14 -13.56 -15.40 -13.34
C ILE A 14 -13.57 -14.26 -14.37
N GLU A 15 -12.40 -13.74 -14.68
CA GLU A 15 -12.18 -12.65 -15.66
C GLU A 15 -11.82 -13.17 -17.07
N GLY A 16 -11.86 -14.50 -17.26
CA GLY A 16 -11.45 -15.18 -18.50
C GLY A 16 -9.95 -15.54 -18.56
N HIS A 17 -9.57 -16.39 -19.51
CA HIS A 17 -8.18 -16.81 -19.76
C HIS A 17 -7.40 -17.25 -18.51
N GLY A 18 -8.07 -17.94 -17.57
CA GLY A 18 -7.46 -18.41 -16.33
C GLY A 18 -7.19 -17.32 -15.29
N CYS A 19 -7.76 -16.12 -15.47
CA CYS A 19 -7.62 -15.00 -14.54
C CYS A 19 -8.83 -14.90 -13.61
N GLY A 20 -8.60 -14.40 -12.40
CA GLY A 20 -9.63 -14.20 -11.39
C GLY A 20 -9.45 -12.89 -10.62
N ARG A 21 -10.54 -12.40 -10.06
CA ARG A 21 -10.61 -11.18 -9.25
C ARG A 21 -11.35 -11.44 -7.95
N GLN A 22 -10.83 -10.93 -6.85
CA GLN A 22 -11.43 -10.96 -5.52
C GLN A 22 -11.54 -9.54 -4.99
N PRO A 23 -12.75 -8.93 -4.90
CA PRO A 23 -12.91 -7.57 -4.39
C PRO A 23 -12.74 -7.56 -2.86
N LEU A 24 -11.59 -7.09 -2.38
CA LEU A 24 -11.26 -7.02 -0.96
C LEU A 24 -11.86 -5.77 -0.31
N LEU A 25 -11.74 -4.60 -0.94
CA LEU A 25 -12.29 -3.33 -0.48
C LEU A 25 -13.09 -2.67 -1.60
N SER A 26 -14.30 -2.24 -1.27
CA SER A 26 -15.21 -1.53 -2.19
C SER A 26 -16.29 -0.82 -1.41
N ALA A 27 -17.01 0.12 -2.03
CA ALA A 27 -18.16 0.80 -1.41
C ALA A 27 -19.30 -0.18 -0.99
N ALA A 28 -19.43 -1.34 -1.64
CA ALA A 28 -20.38 -2.35 -1.25
C ALA A 28 -20.02 -3.04 0.06
N ARG A 29 -18.73 -3.13 0.36
CA ARG A 29 -18.21 -3.76 1.58
C ARG A 29 -18.01 -2.75 2.71
N VAL A 30 -17.56 -1.56 2.36
CA VAL A 30 -17.37 -0.42 3.28
C VAL A 30 -18.12 0.78 2.72
N PRO A 31 -19.39 0.97 3.09
CA PRO A 31 -20.18 2.11 2.64
C PRO A 31 -19.49 3.44 2.98
N GLY A 32 -19.35 4.29 1.97
CA GLY A 32 -18.67 5.58 2.10
C GLY A 32 -17.16 5.55 1.80
N SER A 33 -16.54 4.37 1.69
CA SER A 33 -15.16 4.30 1.17
C SER A 33 -15.12 4.68 -0.31
N GLY A 34 -14.13 5.49 -0.65
CA GLY A 34 -13.85 5.86 -2.02
C GLY A 34 -12.68 5.07 -2.63
N ILE A 35 -12.36 3.91 -2.06
CA ILE A 35 -11.20 3.11 -2.44
C ILE A 35 -11.66 1.76 -2.99
N LEU A 36 -10.98 1.28 -4.01
CA LEU A 36 -11.10 -0.10 -4.49
C LEU A 36 -9.79 -0.83 -4.23
N LEU A 37 -9.87 -2.05 -3.71
CA LEU A 37 -8.73 -2.95 -3.58
C LEU A 37 -9.17 -4.35 -3.97
N ASP A 38 -8.54 -4.90 -4.99
CA ASP A 38 -8.80 -6.24 -5.50
C ASP A 38 -7.55 -7.10 -5.41
N ARG A 39 -7.72 -8.39 -5.15
CA ARG A 39 -6.69 -9.37 -5.42
C ARG A 39 -6.95 -9.98 -6.80
N LEU A 40 -5.97 -9.85 -7.69
CA LEU A 40 -5.99 -10.43 -9.03
C LEU A 40 -5.17 -11.72 -9.01
N THR A 41 -5.66 -12.74 -9.71
CA THR A 41 -4.92 -13.97 -9.98
C THR A 41 -4.78 -14.13 -11.49
N ILE A 42 -3.56 -14.34 -11.95
CA ILE A 42 -3.25 -14.68 -13.34
C ILE A 42 -2.77 -16.13 -13.33
N GLY A 43 -3.55 -17.03 -13.96
CA GLY A 43 -3.20 -18.43 -14.03
C GLY A 43 -1.99 -18.68 -14.93
N HIS A 44 -1.52 -19.92 -14.95
CA HIS A 44 -0.43 -20.35 -15.82
C HIS A 44 -0.76 -20.06 -17.30
N GLY A 45 0.09 -19.29 -17.99
CA GLY A 45 -0.16 -18.83 -19.36
C GLY A 45 -1.34 -17.85 -19.50
N GLY A 46 -1.88 -17.34 -18.37
CA GLY A 46 -3.00 -16.42 -18.37
C GLY A 46 -2.65 -15.02 -18.86
N GLU A 47 -3.67 -14.32 -19.35
CA GLU A 47 -3.57 -12.93 -19.81
C GLU A 47 -4.79 -12.15 -19.33
N LEU A 48 -4.55 -10.97 -18.71
CA LEU A 48 -5.58 -10.05 -18.23
C LEU A 48 -5.33 -8.66 -18.84
N ARG A 49 -6.30 -8.16 -19.59
CA ARG A 49 -6.31 -6.77 -20.08
C ARG A 49 -7.09 -5.90 -19.11
N PHE A 50 -6.54 -4.74 -18.83
CA PHE A 50 -7.22 -3.78 -17.97
C PHE A 50 -6.97 -2.34 -18.44
N ALA A 51 -7.81 -1.44 -17.94
CA ALA A 51 -7.69 0.01 -18.14
C ALA A 51 -8.03 0.73 -16.84
N VAL A 52 -7.20 1.68 -16.45
CA VAL A 52 -7.49 2.62 -15.36
C VAL A 52 -8.49 3.66 -15.89
N VAL A 53 -9.55 3.91 -15.12
CA VAL A 53 -10.54 4.94 -15.50
C VAL A 53 -9.86 6.30 -15.62
N PRO A 54 -10.20 7.15 -16.62
CA PRO A 54 -9.54 8.44 -16.84
C PRO A 54 -9.61 9.44 -15.66
N THR A 55 -10.50 9.21 -14.69
CA THR A 55 -10.62 10.03 -13.48
C THR A 55 -9.97 9.40 -12.25
N SER A 56 -9.32 8.24 -12.42
CA SER A 56 -8.75 7.44 -11.34
C SER A 56 -7.24 7.42 -11.37
N VAL A 57 -6.64 7.12 -10.25
CA VAL A 57 -5.25 6.66 -10.13
C VAL A 57 -5.27 5.25 -9.56
N ALA A 58 -4.37 4.39 -10.03
CA ALA A 58 -4.32 3.00 -9.59
C ALA A 58 -2.89 2.53 -9.33
N TRP A 59 -2.74 1.35 -8.74
CA TRP A 59 -1.45 0.67 -8.62
C TRP A 59 -1.61 -0.85 -8.66
N LEU A 60 -0.51 -1.51 -9.03
CA LEU A 60 -0.34 -2.96 -9.00
C LEU A 60 0.83 -3.28 -8.08
N GLN A 61 0.63 -4.21 -7.16
CA GLN A 61 1.69 -4.79 -6.33
C GLN A 61 1.68 -6.31 -6.49
N VAL A 62 2.80 -6.88 -6.90
CA VAL A 62 2.90 -8.34 -7.01
C VAL A 62 3.00 -8.95 -5.61
N LEU A 63 2.18 -9.95 -5.34
CA LEU A 63 2.14 -10.70 -4.09
C LEU A 63 2.91 -12.02 -4.20
N GLU A 64 2.77 -12.68 -5.36
CA GLU A 64 3.36 -14.01 -5.62
C GLU A 64 3.61 -14.18 -7.12
N GLY A 65 4.68 -14.88 -7.47
CA GLY A 65 5.03 -15.18 -8.85
C GLY A 65 5.62 -13.99 -9.60
N GLU A 66 5.55 -14.06 -10.91
CA GLU A 66 6.08 -13.06 -11.83
C GLU A 66 5.06 -12.76 -12.93
N THR A 67 4.90 -11.49 -13.29
CA THR A 67 4.03 -11.07 -14.39
C THR A 67 4.72 -10.08 -15.30
N LEU A 68 4.40 -10.14 -16.59
CA LEU A 68 4.81 -9.17 -17.60
C LEU A 68 3.69 -8.13 -17.76
N LEU A 69 3.99 -6.89 -17.44
CA LEU A 69 3.13 -5.73 -17.72
C LEU A 69 3.52 -5.17 -19.09
N THR A 70 2.59 -5.20 -20.04
CA THR A 70 2.78 -4.67 -21.40
C THR A 70 1.87 -3.45 -21.60
N HIS A 71 2.47 -2.28 -21.89
CA HIS A 71 1.80 -1.03 -22.21
C HIS A 71 2.34 -0.48 -23.54
N GLY A 72 1.56 -0.55 -24.62
CA GLY A 72 2.04 -0.23 -25.95
C GLY A 72 3.24 -1.10 -26.35
N ALA A 73 4.37 -0.46 -26.66
CA ALA A 73 5.63 -1.14 -26.96
C ALA A 73 6.49 -1.43 -25.71
N GLN A 74 6.12 -0.89 -24.56
CA GLN A 74 6.88 -1.03 -23.31
C GLN A 74 6.51 -2.33 -22.60
N ARG A 75 7.50 -2.97 -22.02
CA ARG A 75 7.36 -4.22 -21.27
C ARG A 75 8.14 -4.13 -19.97
N TYR A 76 7.49 -4.53 -18.88
CA TYR A 76 8.05 -4.52 -17.52
C TYR A 76 7.80 -5.87 -16.87
N THR A 77 8.86 -6.58 -16.52
CA THR A 77 8.75 -7.78 -15.69
C THR A 77 8.60 -7.36 -14.24
N LEU A 78 7.50 -7.78 -13.60
CA LEU A 78 7.17 -7.45 -12.23
C LEU A 78 7.25 -8.71 -11.37
N SER A 79 7.90 -8.58 -10.21
CA SER A 79 7.97 -9.59 -9.16
C SER A 79 7.46 -8.98 -7.84
N ASP A 80 7.51 -9.71 -6.74
CA ASP A 80 7.15 -9.26 -5.39
C ASP A 80 7.97 -8.05 -4.88
N ALA A 81 9.09 -7.74 -5.53
CA ALA A 81 9.85 -6.51 -5.29
C ALA A 81 9.20 -5.26 -5.91
N HIS A 82 8.20 -5.40 -6.78
CA HIS A 82 7.73 -4.31 -7.63
C HIS A 82 6.32 -3.82 -7.27
N VAL A 83 6.18 -2.49 -7.29
CA VAL A 83 4.89 -1.79 -7.26
C VAL A 83 4.83 -0.83 -8.45
N ALA A 84 3.82 -0.99 -9.31
CA ALA A 84 3.60 -0.11 -10.45
C ALA A 84 2.45 0.85 -10.17
N PHE A 85 2.71 2.17 -10.18
CA PHE A 85 1.70 3.22 -10.05
C PHE A 85 1.27 3.68 -11.43
N LEU A 86 -0.04 3.69 -11.65
CA LEU A 86 -0.68 3.75 -12.95
C LEU A 86 -1.45 5.07 -13.10
N PRO A 87 -1.13 5.88 -14.12
CA PRO A 87 -1.81 7.15 -14.37
C PRO A 87 -3.26 6.97 -14.84
N PRO A 88 -4.06 8.05 -14.86
CA PRO A 88 -5.39 8.06 -15.47
C PRO A 88 -5.37 7.57 -16.92
N GLY A 89 -6.33 6.73 -17.28
CA GLY A 89 -6.46 6.20 -18.65
C GLY A 89 -5.37 5.20 -19.06
N PHE A 90 -4.54 4.74 -18.14
CA PHE A 90 -3.49 3.75 -18.43
C PHE A 90 -4.12 2.42 -18.87
N THR A 91 -3.70 1.91 -20.01
CA THR A 91 -4.16 0.62 -20.54
C THR A 91 -3.00 -0.34 -20.63
N ALA A 92 -3.17 -1.57 -20.17
CA ALA A 92 -2.12 -2.57 -20.22
C ALA A 92 -2.68 -3.99 -20.28
N THR A 93 -1.76 -4.90 -20.58
CA THR A 93 -1.96 -6.34 -20.44
C THR A 93 -0.99 -6.88 -19.43
N LEU A 94 -1.52 -7.67 -18.48
CA LEU A 94 -0.73 -8.51 -17.58
C LEU A 94 -0.72 -9.93 -18.13
N SER A 95 0.43 -10.55 -18.18
CA SER A 95 0.55 -11.98 -18.56
C SER A 95 1.56 -12.67 -17.66
N SER A 96 1.34 -13.96 -17.37
CA SER A 96 2.25 -14.74 -16.54
C SER A 96 2.43 -16.15 -17.11
N ALA A 97 3.67 -16.55 -17.31
CA ALA A 97 3.99 -17.89 -17.75
C ALA A 97 3.78 -18.93 -16.65
N GLY A 98 4.14 -18.59 -15.39
CA GLY A 98 4.09 -19.49 -14.23
C GLY A 98 2.87 -19.30 -13.33
N GLY A 99 2.08 -18.26 -13.58
CA GLY A 99 1.04 -17.79 -12.68
C GLY A 99 1.54 -16.69 -11.75
N ALA A 100 0.66 -15.77 -11.38
CA ALA A 100 0.95 -14.66 -10.46
C ALA A 100 -0.29 -14.25 -9.67
N ALA A 101 -0.06 -13.66 -8.49
CA ALA A 101 -1.08 -12.98 -7.71
C ALA A 101 -0.64 -11.53 -7.46
N LEU A 102 -1.58 -10.59 -7.59
CA LEU A 102 -1.32 -9.16 -7.43
C LEU A 102 -2.42 -8.50 -6.60
N LEU A 103 -2.08 -7.42 -5.92
CA LEU A 103 -3.05 -6.41 -5.50
C LEU A 103 -3.23 -5.40 -6.63
N TYR A 104 -4.46 -5.03 -6.90
CA TYR A 104 -4.86 -3.89 -7.71
C TYR A 104 -5.62 -2.91 -6.81
N GLY A 105 -5.03 -1.76 -6.57
CA GLY A 105 -5.68 -0.68 -5.85
C GLY A 105 -6.08 0.44 -6.81
N GLU A 106 -7.20 1.11 -6.54
CA GLU A 106 -7.69 2.23 -7.34
C GLU A 106 -8.36 3.28 -6.44
N ILE A 107 -8.07 4.55 -6.71
CA ILE A 107 -8.77 5.70 -6.14
C ILE A 107 -9.64 6.32 -7.23
N PRO A 108 -10.93 5.99 -7.28
CA PRO A 108 -11.88 6.60 -8.22
C PRO A 108 -12.05 8.10 -7.95
N ASN A 109 -12.28 8.87 -9.02
CA ASN A 109 -12.51 10.31 -8.93
C ASN A 109 -11.43 11.02 -8.09
N ALA A 110 -10.16 10.75 -8.40
CA ALA A 110 -9.00 11.23 -7.64
C ALA A 110 -8.96 12.76 -7.48
N ALA A 111 -9.55 13.51 -8.41
CA ALA A 111 -9.69 14.97 -8.31
C ALA A 111 -10.47 15.45 -7.06
N ARG A 112 -11.27 14.60 -6.42
CA ARG A 112 -11.92 14.92 -5.14
C ARG A 112 -10.93 15.04 -3.98
N LEU A 113 -9.79 14.35 -4.09
CA LEU A 113 -8.73 14.32 -3.09
C LEU A 113 -7.52 15.19 -3.48
N ASP A 114 -7.36 15.44 -4.78
CA ASP A 114 -6.31 16.29 -5.34
C ASP A 114 -6.89 17.24 -6.38
N PRO A 115 -7.17 18.49 -6.02
CA PRO A 115 -7.74 19.48 -6.97
C PRO A 115 -6.90 19.72 -8.21
N ALA A 116 -5.59 19.47 -8.15
CA ALA A 116 -4.68 19.63 -9.29
C ALA A 116 -4.65 18.40 -10.24
N PHE A 117 -5.26 17.28 -9.85
CA PHE A 117 -5.18 15.99 -10.53
C PHE A 117 -5.49 16.03 -12.03
N THR A 118 -6.55 16.75 -12.40
CA THR A 118 -6.97 16.83 -13.81
C THR A 118 -6.01 17.69 -14.65
N GLN A 119 -5.39 18.71 -14.03
CA GLN A 119 -4.48 19.63 -14.70
C GLN A 119 -3.05 19.06 -14.77
N ASN A 120 -2.66 18.31 -13.74
CA ASN A 120 -1.35 17.72 -13.58
C ASN A 120 -1.49 16.22 -13.25
N PRO A 121 -1.93 15.38 -14.20
CA PRO A 121 -2.09 13.95 -13.93
C PRO A 121 -0.72 13.31 -13.63
N PRO A 122 -0.67 12.39 -12.66
CA PRO A 122 0.57 11.71 -12.30
C PRO A 122 1.09 10.86 -13.49
N PRO A 123 2.41 10.72 -13.67
CA PRO A 123 3.00 9.84 -14.68
C PRO A 123 2.98 8.37 -14.22
N PHE A 124 3.28 7.45 -15.14
CA PHE A 124 3.60 6.07 -14.76
C PHE A 124 4.87 6.02 -13.89
N ARG A 125 4.82 5.25 -12.79
CA ARG A 125 5.97 5.00 -11.94
C ARG A 125 6.09 3.50 -11.63
N LEU A 126 7.25 2.92 -11.87
CA LEU A 126 7.62 1.60 -11.37
C LEU A 126 8.61 1.76 -10.21
N ALA A 127 8.27 1.22 -9.06
CA ALA A 127 9.12 1.18 -7.88
C ALA A 127 9.57 -0.26 -7.61
N ASP A 128 10.87 -0.44 -7.40
CA ASP A 128 11.46 -1.62 -6.75
C ASP A 128 11.65 -1.25 -5.27
N TRP A 129 10.71 -1.68 -4.40
CA TRP A 129 10.71 -1.29 -3.00
C TRP A 129 11.95 -1.80 -2.24
N THR A 130 12.60 -2.84 -2.74
CA THR A 130 13.82 -3.38 -2.12
C THR A 130 15.04 -2.47 -2.30
N ARG A 131 14.94 -1.48 -3.20
CA ARG A 131 15.97 -0.49 -3.49
C ARG A 131 15.62 0.92 -3.01
N GLU A 132 14.42 1.13 -2.50
CA GLU A 132 14.01 2.40 -1.92
C GLU A 132 14.68 2.64 -0.55
N PRO A 133 14.83 3.90 -0.12
CA PRO A 133 15.44 4.22 1.18
C PRO A 133 14.62 3.66 2.35
N VAL A 134 15.32 3.05 3.31
CA VAL A 134 14.74 2.60 4.58
C VAL A 134 14.85 3.69 5.62
N LEU A 135 13.76 3.87 6.38
CA LEU A 135 13.74 4.64 7.61
C LEU A 135 13.55 3.70 8.79
N ASP A 136 14.33 3.89 9.83
CA ASP A 136 14.18 3.18 11.11
C ASP A 136 13.32 4.00 12.08
N SER A 137 12.47 3.34 12.85
CA SER A 137 11.77 3.98 13.96
C SER A 137 12.77 4.34 15.06
N GLU A 138 12.66 5.55 15.63
CA GLU A 138 13.55 6.01 16.71
C GLU A 138 13.32 5.23 18.02
N HIS A 139 12.10 4.71 18.24
CA HIS A 139 11.69 4.13 19.52
C HIS A 139 11.67 2.60 19.54
N ASP A 140 11.76 1.98 18.38
CA ASP A 140 11.69 0.53 18.23
C ASP A 140 12.42 0.09 16.96
N ALA A 141 12.39 -1.19 16.63
CA ALA A 141 13.12 -1.72 15.48
C ALA A 141 12.30 -1.77 14.17
N ARG A 142 11.13 -1.11 14.11
CA ARG A 142 10.30 -1.09 12.91
C ARG A 142 10.97 -0.32 11.77
N LYS A 143 10.69 -0.73 10.55
CA LYS A 143 11.20 -0.09 9.34
C LYS A 143 10.05 0.40 8.47
N ARG A 144 10.30 1.52 7.77
CA ARG A 144 9.39 2.13 6.81
C ARG A 144 10.09 2.34 5.47
N ILE A 145 9.37 2.08 4.39
CA ILE A 145 9.84 2.30 3.02
C ILE A 145 8.70 2.96 2.24
N TYR A 146 8.91 4.18 1.76
CA TYR A 146 7.90 4.88 0.97
C TYR A 146 7.83 4.34 -0.44
N LEU A 147 6.63 3.95 -0.87
CA LEU A 147 6.32 3.45 -2.21
C LEU A 147 5.83 4.59 -3.10
N VAL A 148 4.91 5.39 -2.57
CA VAL A 148 4.27 6.51 -3.25
C VAL A 148 4.00 7.63 -2.27
N THR A 149 4.33 8.85 -2.70
CA THR A 149 4.06 10.11 -2.01
C THR A 149 3.73 11.16 -3.07
N PRO A 150 3.17 12.32 -2.70
CA PRO A 150 2.96 13.41 -3.65
C PRO A 150 4.21 13.78 -4.43
N LYS A 151 5.38 13.78 -3.80
CA LYS A 151 6.66 14.05 -4.44
C LYS A 151 7.09 12.98 -5.44
N LEU A 152 6.86 11.71 -5.12
CA LEU A 152 7.29 10.57 -5.95
C LEU A 152 6.37 10.31 -7.14
N PHE A 153 5.08 10.65 -7.01
CA PHE A 153 4.09 10.28 -8.01
C PHE A 153 3.32 11.47 -8.60
N GLY A 154 3.41 12.66 -7.97
CA GLY A 154 2.80 13.88 -8.50
C GLY A 154 1.30 14.02 -8.20
N THR A 155 0.75 13.27 -7.25
CA THR A 155 -0.65 13.46 -6.81
C THR A 155 -0.78 13.35 -5.30
N LYS A 156 -1.72 14.11 -4.74
CA LYS A 156 -2.13 14.05 -3.33
C LYS A 156 -3.23 13.03 -3.07
N ALA A 157 -3.69 12.32 -4.08
CA ALA A 157 -4.80 11.38 -3.94
C ALA A 157 -4.43 10.13 -3.13
N VAL A 158 -3.15 9.74 -3.13
CA VAL A 158 -2.67 8.53 -2.45
C VAL A 158 -1.27 8.69 -1.89
N LYS A 159 -1.02 8.13 -0.72
CA LYS A 159 0.29 7.84 -0.14
C LYS A 159 0.34 6.36 0.20
N GLY A 160 1.50 5.72 0.00
CA GLY A 160 1.67 4.31 0.34
C GLY A 160 3.09 3.97 0.75
N GLU A 161 3.19 3.00 1.65
CA GLU A 161 4.44 2.59 2.25
C GLU A 161 4.44 1.10 2.61
N MET A 162 5.63 0.52 2.67
CA MET A 162 5.88 -0.79 3.28
C MET A 162 6.30 -0.58 4.71
N ILE A 163 5.70 -1.33 5.63
CA ILE A 163 6.10 -1.35 7.03
C ILE A 163 6.52 -2.75 7.42
N ILE A 164 7.63 -2.82 8.15
CA ILE A 164 8.22 -4.06 8.64
C ILE A 164 8.30 -3.98 10.16
N TYR A 165 7.66 -4.92 10.82
CA TYR A 165 7.68 -5.10 12.27
C TYR A 165 8.51 -6.32 12.60
N PRO A 166 9.70 -6.17 13.21
CA PRO A 166 10.41 -7.30 13.79
C PRO A 166 9.57 -8.05 14.84
N PRO A 167 9.88 -9.32 15.13
CA PRO A 167 9.14 -10.11 16.12
C PRO A 167 8.96 -9.36 17.46
N GLY A 168 7.73 -9.37 17.97
CA GLY A 168 7.35 -8.79 19.26
C GLY A 168 7.36 -7.25 19.32
N THR A 169 7.51 -6.55 18.18
CA THR A 169 7.40 -5.09 18.16
C THR A 169 5.95 -4.63 18.01
N ALA A 170 5.63 -3.50 18.59
CA ALA A 170 4.31 -2.90 18.52
C ALA A 170 4.37 -1.39 18.25
N ALA A 171 3.38 -0.87 17.51
CA ALA A 171 3.19 0.58 17.38
C ALA A 171 2.53 1.15 18.65
N ALA A 172 2.75 2.43 18.92
CA ALA A 172 1.93 3.15 19.89
C ALA A 172 0.52 3.40 19.30
N GLU A 173 -0.49 3.41 20.17
CA GLU A 173 -1.88 3.67 19.79
C GLU A 173 -2.04 5.08 19.21
N HIS A 174 -2.68 5.19 18.07
CA HIS A 174 -2.90 6.44 17.34
C HIS A 174 -4.14 6.34 16.44
N HIS A 175 -4.49 7.47 15.84
CA HIS A 175 -5.43 7.52 14.73
C HIS A 175 -4.97 8.53 13.68
N HIS A 176 -5.56 8.45 12.50
CA HIS A 176 -5.33 9.42 11.43
C HIS A 176 -6.55 10.30 11.25
N GLU A 177 -6.33 11.61 11.02
CA GLU A 177 -7.38 12.57 10.72
C GLU A 177 -7.25 13.07 9.29
N GLY A 178 -8.31 12.93 8.50
CA GLY A 178 -8.40 13.43 7.14
C GLY A 178 -8.08 12.42 6.05
N ALA A 179 -7.86 11.15 6.36
CA ALA A 179 -7.65 10.10 5.36
C ALA A 179 -8.31 8.77 5.74
N GLU A 180 -8.75 8.04 4.75
CA GLU A 180 -9.00 6.60 4.86
C GLU A 180 -7.66 5.87 4.90
N HIS A 181 -7.54 4.87 5.76
CA HIS A 181 -6.33 4.09 5.94
C HIS A 181 -6.62 2.61 5.71
N PHE A 182 -5.85 1.96 4.85
CA PHE A 182 -6.01 0.54 4.57
C PHE A 182 -4.66 -0.14 4.36
N MET A 183 -4.62 -1.42 4.69
CA MET A 183 -3.43 -2.24 4.69
C MET A 183 -3.69 -3.60 4.06
N TYR A 184 -2.63 -4.25 3.61
CA TYR A 184 -2.65 -5.65 3.25
C TYR A 184 -1.43 -6.37 3.81
N VAL A 185 -1.66 -7.45 4.57
CA VAL A 185 -0.58 -8.22 5.19
C VAL A 185 0.09 -9.12 4.14
N LEU A 186 1.34 -8.82 3.86
CA LEU A 186 2.15 -9.52 2.85
C LEU A 186 2.86 -10.74 3.41
N ARG A 187 3.26 -10.69 4.70
CA ARG A 187 4.00 -11.76 5.38
C ARG A 187 3.79 -11.69 6.88
N GLY A 188 3.84 -12.86 7.52
CA GLY A 188 3.79 -12.99 8.97
C GLY A 188 2.40 -12.88 9.54
N ARG A 189 2.33 -12.72 10.86
CA ARG A 189 1.12 -12.59 11.66
C ARG A 189 1.32 -11.67 12.86
N GLY A 190 0.20 -11.24 13.41
CA GLY A 190 0.20 -10.34 14.56
C GLY A 190 -1.20 -10.10 15.08
N THR A 191 -1.36 -9.02 15.83
CA THR A 191 -2.65 -8.56 16.33
C THR A 191 -2.84 -7.09 15.97
N VAL A 192 -3.95 -6.80 15.32
CA VAL A 192 -4.46 -5.45 15.14
C VAL A 192 -5.36 -5.11 16.32
N TYR A 193 -5.20 -3.94 16.87
CA TYR A 193 -6.13 -3.38 17.84
C TYR A 193 -6.88 -2.21 17.21
N ALA A 194 -8.20 -2.27 17.19
CA ALA A 194 -9.07 -1.23 16.68
C ALA A 194 -10.11 -0.85 17.75
N ASP A 195 -10.12 0.40 18.18
CA ASP A 195 -10.90 0.89 19.32
C ASP A 195 -10.79 -0.02 20.55
N GLY A 196 -9.55 -0.45 20.88
CA GLY A 196 -9.23 -1.30 22.00
C GLY A 196 -9.61 -2.78 21.85
N ARG A 197 -10.12 -3.21 20.70
CA ARG A 197 -10.47 -4.61 20.42
C ARG A 197 -9.36 -5.30 19.65
N PRO A 198 -8.88 -6.47 20.10
CA PRO A 198 -7.87 -7.25 19.39
C PRO A 198 -8.48 -8.07 18.26
N TYR A 199 -7.77 -8.09 17.14
CA TYR A 199 -8.08 -8.90 15.96
C TYR A 199 -6.79 -9.60 15.51
N PRO A 200 -6.70 -10.93 15.55
CA PRO A 200 -5.56 -11.63 14.99
C PRO A 200 -5.53 -11.43 13.47
N VAL A 201 -4.34 -11.15 12.96
CA VAL A 201 -4.11 -10.94 11.52
C VAL A 201 -2.94 -11.78 11.04
N ARG A 202 -2.97 -12.12 9.74
CA ARG A 202 -1.96 -12.94 9.07
C ARG A 202 -1.85 -12.58 7.60
N LYS A 203 -0.86 -13.17 6.92
CA LYS A 203 -0.73 -13.03 5.45
C LYS A 203 -2.09 -13.21 4.75
N GLY A 204 -2.39 -12.30 3.83
CA GLY A 204 -3.64 -12.27 3.08
C GLY A 204 -4.75 -11.44 3.71
N ASP A 205 -4.55 -10.89 4.90
CA ASP A 205 -5.55 -10.02 5.52
C ASP A 205 -5.48 -8.61 4.96
N MET A 206 -6.62 -8.13 4.50
CA MET A 206 -6.92 -6.73 4.24
C MET A 206 -7.51 -6.11 5.52
N ILE A 207 -6.99 -4.94 5.90
CA ILE A 207 -7.41 -4.17 7.06
C ILE A 207 -7.78 -2.78 6.57
N TYR A 208 -8.95 -2.29 6.96
CA TYR A 208 -9.41 -0.95 6.65
C TYR A 208 -9.80 -0.23 7.94
N TYR A 209 -9.32 1.00 8.10
CA TYR A 209 -9.72 1.90 9.18
C TYR A 209 -10.39 3.14 8.58
N PRO A 210 -11.60 3.50 9.03
CA PRO A 210 -12.18 4.78 8.71
C PRO A 210 -11.39 5.92 9.37
N ASP A 211 -11.61 7.14 8.89
CA ASP A 211 -11.05 8.35 9.51
C ASP A 211 -11.28 8.37 11.02
N ARG A 212 -10.23 8.70 11.79
CA ARG A 212 -10.21 8.85 13.25
C ARG A 212 -10.40 7.57 14.06
N GLU A 213 -10.43 6.38 13.49
CA GLU A 213 -10.47 5.15 14.27
C GLU A 213 -9.12 4.88 14.95
N ARG A 214 -9.12 4.72 16.28
CA ARG A 214 -7.90 4.41 17.03
C ARG A 214 -7.43 3.02 16.73
N HIS A 215 -6.14 2.89 16.48
CA HIS A 215 -5.55 1.60 16.15
C HIS A 215 -4.06 1.53 16.48
N TYR A 216 -3.57 0.32 16.59
CA TYR A 216 -2.16 -0.05 16.54
C TYR A 216 -2.02 -1.53 16.16
N LEU A 217 -0.78 -1.93 15.84
CA LEU A 217 -0.45 -3.31 15.51
C LEU A 217 0.67 -3.79 16.40
N GLU A 218 0.66 -5.11 16.66
CA GLU A 218 1.69 -5.85 17.36
C GLU A 218 2.07 -7.08 16.51
N ALA A 219 3.36 -7.25 16.19
CA ALA A 219 3.86 -8.45 15.53
C ALA A 219 3.90 -9.61 16.51
N ALA A 220 3.69 -10.82 16.03
CA ALA A 220 3.91 -12.02 16.83
C ALA A 220 5.36 -12.08 17.34
N SER A 221 5.59 -12.75 18.48
CA SER A 221 6.90 -12.78 19.14
C SER A 221 7.96 -13.63 18.41
N ASP A 222 7.55 -14.43 17.44
CA ASP A 222 8.37 -15.44 16.78
C ASP A 222 8.54 -15.23 15.27
N GLU A 223 7.86 -14.22 14.70
CA GLU A 223 8.02 -13.90 13.28
C GLU A 223 7.83 -12.41 12.98
N GLU A 224 8.41 -11.96 11.87
CA GLU A 224 8.28 -10.62 11.33
C GLU A 224 6.88 -10.43 10.70
N LEU A 225 6.26 -9.27 10.93
CA LEU A 225 5.02 -8.86 10.27
C LEU A 225 5.34 -7.78 9.23
N VAL A 226 4.99 -8.04 7.96
CA VAL A 226 5.18 -7.09 6.85
C VAL A 226 3.87 -6.81 6.17
N PHE A 227 3.57 -5.55 5.98
CA PHE A 227 2.38 -5.11 5.26
C PHE A 227 2.67 -3.89 4.38
N ALA A 228 1.88 -3.75 3.32
CA ALA A 228 1.76 -2.51 2.59
C ALA A 228 0.58 -1.73 3.14
N GLU A 229 0.77 -0.44 3.42
CA GLU A 229 -0.29 0.44 3.86
C GLU A 229 -0.44 1.63 2.93
N PHE A 230 -1.68 2.11 2.79
CA PHE A 230 -2.03 3.21 1.94
C PHE A 230 -3.02 4.14 2.62
N PHE A 231 -2.91 5.42 2.27
CA PHE A 231 -3.76 6.50 2.75
C PHE A 231 -4.36 7.25 1.57
N ALA A 232 -5.64 7.58 1.67
CA ALA A 232 -6.34 8.42 0.70
C ALA A 232 -7.18 9.48 1.43
N PRO A 233 -6.84 10.78 1.29
CA PRO A 233 -5.70 11.36 0.55
C PRO A 233 -4.33 11.11 1.19
N ALA A 234 -3.27 11.57 0.53
CA ALA A 234 -1.90 11.49 1.00
C ALA A 234 -1.60 12.40 2.20
N GLU A 235 -2.34 13.49 2.33
CA GLU A 235 -2.19 14.47 3.40
C GLU A 235 -3.19 14.16 4.52
N PHE A 236 -2.68 13.85 5.70
CA PHE A 236 -3.45 13.56 6.91
C PHE A 236 -2.63 13.89 8.14
N LYS A 237 -3.29 13.96 9.29
CA LYS A 237 -2.64 14.17 10.59
C LYS A 237 -2.68 12.88 11.39
N THR A 238 -1.54 12.45 11.94
CA THR A 238 -1.48 11.39 12.94
C THR A 238 -1.63 11.99 14.34
N VAL A 239 -2.53 11.44 15.12
CA VAL A 239 -2.80 11.84 16.51
C VAL A 239 -2.50 10.67 17.42
N TRP A 240 -1.49 10.83 18.26
CA TRP A 240 -1.03 9.82 19.21
C TRP A 240 -1.87 9.91 20.49
N VAL A 241 -2.31 8.76 21.01
CA VAL A 241 -3.04 8.71 22.30
C VAL A 241 -2.14 9.13 23.44
N ASP A 242 -0.88 8.68 23.41
CA ASP A 242 0.16 9.11 24.33
C ASP A 242 1.17 9.99 23.58
N ALA A 243 1.13 11.30 23.84
CA ALA A 243 1.99 12.27 23.18
C ALA A 243 3.49 12.05 23.47
N SER A 244 3.86 11.29 24.49
CA SER A 244 5.25 10.93 24.78
C SER A 244 5.79 9.81 23.87
N LYS A 245 4.89 9.15 23.12
CA LYS A 245 5.20 8.02 22.22
C LYS A 245 5.08 8.38 20.73
N VAL A 246 5.27 9.64 20.39
CA VAL A 246 5.32 10.07 18.97
C VAL A 246 6.43 9.32 18.26
N CYS A 247 6.07 8.57 17.22
CA CYS A 247 7.05 7.82 16.46
C CYS A 247 7.76 8.74 15.45
N ALA A 248 9.06 8.90 15.63
CA ALA A 248 9.94 9.53 14.66
C ALA A 248 10.58 8.46 13.76
N TRP A 249 10.85 8.83 12.53
CA TRP A 249 11.45 7.96 11.53
C TRP A 249 12.75 8.56 11.03
N LEU A 250 13.85 7.81 11.14
CA LEU A 250 15.19 8.26 10.83
C LEU A 250 15.69 7.63 9.53
N PRO A 251 16.08 8.43 8.52
CA PRO A 251 16.69 7.90 7.31
C PRO A 251 17.98 7.14 7.60
N THR A 252 18.09 5.91 7.10
CA THR A 252 19.29 5.08 7.31
C THR A 252 20.39 5.34 6.27
N GLY A 253 20.06 6.01 5.15
CA GLY A 253 20.94 6.13 3.99
C GLY A 253 21.16 4.81 3.24
N ARG A 254 20.36 3.77 3.52
CA ARG A 254 20.49 2.43 2.94
C ARG A 254 19.14 1.90 2.46
N ASP A 255 19.18 0.96 1.53
CA ASP A 255 18.04 0.10 1.16
C ASP A 255 17.89 -1.04 2.16
N ILE A 256 16.86 -1.88 1.99
CA ILE A 256 16.59 -3.01 2.90
C ILE A 256 17.68 -4.08 2.87
N ASN A 257 18.53 -4.11 1.84
CA ASN A 257 19.66 -5.02 1.70
C ASN A 257 20.99 -4.39 2.20
N GLY A 258 20.94 -3.18 2.80
CA GLY A 258 22.09 -2.46 3.31
C GLY A 258 22.95 -1.77 2.24
N ARG A 259 22.46 -1.64 0.99
CA ARG A 259 23.15 -0.99 -0.12
C ARG A 259 22.77 0.48 -0.22
N ALA A 260 23.43 1.23 -1.13
CA ALA A 260 22.99 2.56 -1.50
C ALA A 260 21.60 2.51 -2.17
N PRO A 261 20.62 3.28 -1.70
CA PRO A 261 19.28 3.28 -2.26
C PRO A 261 19.22 4.01 -3.61
N VAL A 262 18.14 3.84 -4.36
CA VAL A 262 17.94 4.51 -5.69
C VAL A 262 17.75 6.02 -5.58
N ARG A 263 17.43 6.52 -4.40
CA ARG A 263 17.31 7.95 -4.06
C ARG A 263 17.69 8.18 -2.61
N GLU A 264 17.88 9.41 -2.21
CA GLU A 264 18.25 9.78 -0.85
C GLU A 264 17.07 10.51 -0.17
N ILE A 265 16.82 10.17 1.10
CA ILE A 265 16.02 10.94 2.04
C ILE A 265 17.01 11.51 3.06
N LYS A 266 17.22 12.84 3.06
CA LYS A 266 18.20 13.51 3.93
C LYS A 266 17.66 13.78 5.31
N ALA A 267 16.37 14.09 5.39
CA ALA A 267 15.64 14.34 6.63
C ALA A 267 14.24 13.78 6.52
N HIS A 268 13.63 13.49 7.65
CA HIS A 268 12.23 13.12 7.75
C HIS A 268 11.58 13.94 8.86
N SER A 269 10.44 14.54 8.60
CA SER A 269 9.72 15.31 9.60
C SER A 269 9.20 14.40 10.72
N VAL A 270 9.45 14.80 11.95
CA VAL A 270 8.81 14.21 13.15
C VAL A 270 7.44 14.79 13.41
N ALA A 271 7.01 15.79 12.63
CA ALA A 271 5.68 16.37 12.74
C ALA A 271 4.60 15.36 12.35
N ALA A 272 3.40 15.55 12.88
CA ALA A 272 2.25 14.70 12.59
C ALA A 272 1.82 14.74 11.10
N VAL A 273 2.33 15.69 10.33
CA VAL A 273 2.14 15.81 8.89
C VAL A 273 3.47 15.53 8.22
N VAL A 274 3.49 14.56 7.29
CA VAL A 274 4.66 14.30 6.46
C VAL A 274 4.84 15.47 5.52
N SER A 275 5.99 16.15 5.61
CA SER A 275 6.32 17.19 4.64
C SER A 275 6.56 16.58 3.27
N PRO A 276 5.95 17.10 2.19
CA PRO A 276 6.26 16.67 0.83
C PRO A 276 7.74 16.85 0.44
N GLU A 277 8.46 17.67 1.18
CA GLU A 277 9.89 17.93 0.96
C GLU A 277 10.78 16.83 1.53
N ASP A 278 10.30 16.06 2.51
CA ASP A 278 11.08 15.03 3.20
C ASP A 278 11.08 13.69 2.46
N VAL A 279 10.04 13.38 1.69
CA VAL A 279 9.84 12.05 1.08
C VAL A 279 9.23 12.10 -0.31
#